data_303e8ba259ef2832fd181efa20721fb3
#
_entry.id   303e8ba259ef2832fd181efa20721fb3
#
_cell.length_a   1.000
_cell.length_b   1.000
_cell.length_c   1.000
_cell.angle_alpha   90.00
_cell.angle_beta   90.00
_cell.angle_gamma   90.00
#
_symmetry.space_group_name_H-M   'P 1'
#
loop_
_entity.id
_entity.type
_entity.pdbx_description
1 polymer ?
#
loop_
_entity_poly.entity_id
_entity_poly.type
_entity_poly.pdbx_seq_one_letter_code
_entity_poly.pdbx_strand_id
1 'polypeptide(L)'
;VWQQNRLTFWGHGIMFEKNQGILLHPKGETTMPTGIKALVCDDDAGFCQKIADLVRRNQPEDGSNVAVTICCDPTALTDKALGQFDIAFLDIDMGAYSGLELARHIRSLNLDTILIFVTNYVQYSLEGYEVQAFRYLLKSELEEKLPGYYQKALEELQHSADEMTFNANGEQLRIKYQDILYMESRQRVMRLFTLTDTRSRGYFYASMEDTEKQLAPAGFLRVQRSYLVNMAHIQKLNYDKVILTDGTELPVSQKMYASIKAKYLRWRNRQ
;
A
#
# COMPACT_ATOMS: atom_id res chain seq x y z
N VAL A 1 18.63 1.78 -35.35
CA VAL A 1 17.55 1.13 -36.13
C VAL A 1 16.29 1.32 -35.31
N TRP A 2 15.48 2.28 -35.71
CA TRP A 2 14.20 2.65 -35.10
C TRP A 2 13.12 1.66 -35.58
N GLN A 3 12.49 0.95 -34.66
CA GLN A 3 11.23 0.27 -34.97
C GLN A 3 10.06 1.13 -34.53
N GLN A 4 9.29 1.56 -35.53
CA GLN A 4 8.05 2.31 -35.44
C GLN A 4 6.94 1.46 -34.80
N ASN A 5 6.35 1.93 -33.71
CA ASN A 5 5.08 1.43 -33.22
C ASN A 5 3.96 1.89 -34.16
N ARG A 6 3.32 0.94 -34.82
CA ARG A 6 2.13 1.17 -35.65
C ARG A 6 0.91 1.37 -34.75
N LEU A 7 0.38 2.58 -34.78
CA LEU A 7 -0.97 2.91 -34.33
C LEU A 7 -1.97 2.41 -35.39
N THR A 8 -2.79 1.43 -35.04
CA THR A 8 -3.95 1.04 -35.86
C THR A 8 -5.20 1.65 -35.24
N PHE A 9 -5.75 2.63 -35.95
CA PHE A 9 -7.06 3.20 -35.63
C PHE A 9 -8.17 2.31 -36.22
N TRP A 10 -9.06 1.82 -35.33
CA TRP A 10 -10.39 1.33 -35.68
C TRP A 10 -11.41 1.90 -34.71
N GLY A 11 -12.25 2.80 -35.21
CA GLY A 11 -13.57 3.22 -34.73
C GLY A 11 -13.75 3.44 -33.22
N HIS A 12 -13.68 4.71 -32.78
CA HIS A 12 -14.20 5.22 -31.48
C HIS A 12 -13.92 4.37 -30.22
N GLY A 13 -12.66 4.22 -29.87
CA GLY A 13 -12.23 3.62 -28.61
C GLY A 13 -10.72 3.65 -28.51
N ILE A 14 -10.17 4.46 -27.62
CA ILE A 14 -8.74 4.47 -27.34
C ILE A 14 -8.41 3.15 -26.66
N MET A 15 -7.65 2.27 -27.35
CA MET A 15 -7.08 1.07 -26.74
C MET A 15 -5.86 1.49 -25.91
N PHE A 16 -5.97 1.43 -24.61
CA PHE A 16 -4.84 1.53 -23.68
C PHE A 16 -4.14 0.18 -23.52
N GLU A 17 -2.82 0.22 -23.50
CA GLU A 17 -1.93 -0.93 -23.33
C GLU A 17 -2.21 -1.75 -22.06
N LYS A 18 -1.93 -3.05 -22.15
CA LYS A 18 -2.29 -4.16 -21.28
C LYS A 18 -1.52 -4.25 -19.95
N ASN A 19 -0.92 -3.18 -19.42
CA ASN A 19 -0.05 -3.24 -18.24
C ASN A 19 -0.29 -2.10 -17.23
N GLN A 20 -1.55 -1.91 -16.80
CA GLN A 20 -1.82 -1.07 -15.63
C GLN A 20 -2.44 -1.94 -14.54
N GLY A 21 -1.56 -2.65 -13.83
CA GLY A 21 -1.90 -3.39 -12.62
C GLY A 21 -2.27 -2.44 -11.49
N ILE A 22 -3.24 -2.84 -10.69
CA ILE A 22 -3.55 -2.19 -9.43
C ILE A 22 -2.41 -2.50 -8.47
N LEU A 23 -1.77 -1.47 -7.93
CA LEU A 23 -1.05 -1.58 -6.68
C LEU A 23 -2.08 -1.50 -5.55
N LEU A 24 -2.71 -2.63 -5.26
CA LEU A 24 -3.46 -2.79 -4.02
C LEU A 24 -2.45 -3.27 -2.98
N HIS A 25 -2.20 -2.45 -1.98
CA HIS A 25 -1.47 -2.91 -0.81
C HIS A 25 -2.33 -3.95 -0.08
N PRO A 26 -1.88 -5.22 0.05
CA PRO A 26 -2.63 -6.23 0.76
C PRO A 26 -2.37 -6.07 2.26
N LYS A 27 -3.03 -5.15 2.90
CA LYS A 27 -3.03 -5.10 4.37
C LYS A 27 -4.46 -4.85 4.84
N GLY A 28 -5.13 -5.94 5.13
CA GLY A 28 -6.42 -5.92 5.76
C GLY A 28 -6.37 -6.58 7.11
N GLU A 29 -6.20 -5.75 8.06
CA GLU A 29 -6.75 -5.77 9.41
C GLU A 29 -6.43 -4.38 9.95
N THR A 30 -7.37 -3.73 10.63
CA THR A 30 -7.17 -2.48 11.38
C THR A 30 -6.26 -2.69 12.62
N THR A 31 -5.46 -3.71 12.59
CA THR A 31 -4.29 -3.94 13.40
C THR A 31 -3.09 -3.72 12.49
N MET A 32 -2.12 -2.95 12.93
CA MET A 32 -0.78 -2.88 12.33
C MET A 32 -0.41 -4.27 11.82
N PRO A 33 0.24 -4.39 10.64
CA PRO A 33 0.66 -5.69 10.14
C PRO A 33 1.34 -6.44 11.26
N THR A 34 0.97 -7.71 11.45
CA THR A 34 1.60 -8.59 12.45
C THR A 34 3.10 -8.68 12.16
N GLY A 35 3.85 -7.64 12.58
CA GLY A 35 5.28 -7.47 12.39
C GLY A 35 5.66 -6.52 11.24
N ILE A 36 5.90 -5.25 11.56
CA ILE A 36 6.60 -4.31 10.66
C ILE A 36 8.02 -4.81 10.46
N LYS A 37 8.50 -4.80 9.23
CA LYS A 37 9.87 -5.19 8.89
C LYS A 37 10.68 -3.96 8.50
N ALA A 38 11.70 -3.65 9.28
CA ALA A 38 12.63 -2.57 9.02
C ALA A 38 13.97 -3.11 8.53
N LEU A 39 14.50 -2.53 7.46
CA LEU A 39 15.86 -2.73 6.98
C LEU A 39 16.74 -1.60 7.52
N VAL A 40 17.92 -1.93 8.02
CA VAL A 40 18.99 -0.97 8.31
C VAL A 40 20.19 -1.35 7.45
N CYS A 41 20.62 -0.46 6.57
CA CYS A 41 21.71 -0.70 5.64
C CYS A 41 22.76 0.41 5.74
N ASP A 42 23.95 0.06 6.23
CA ASP A 42 25.09 0.93 6.48
C ASP A 42 26.34 0.03 6.52
N ASP A 43 27.46 0.41 5.95
CA ASP A 43 28.70 -0.36 6.00
C ASP A 43 29.36 -0.31 7.37
N ASP A 44 29.01 0.66 8.21
CA ASP A 44 29.39 0.72 9.63
C ASP A 44 28.42 -0.08 10.51
N ALA A 45 28.85 -1.25 10.95
CA ALA A 45 28.07 -2.12 11.83
C ALA A 45 27.67 -1.44 13.16
N GLY A 46 28.48 -0.49 13.64
CA GLY A 46 28.17 0.29 14.87
C GLY A 46 26.96 1.20 14.65
N PHE A 47 26.88 1.90 13.52
CA PHE A 47 25.69 2.69 13.16
C PHE A 47 24.49 1.82 12.88
N CYS A 48 24.64 0.70 12.19
CA CYS A 48 23.57 -0.28 12.03
C CYS A 48 22.96 -0.69 13.37
N GLN A 49 23.79 -1.06 14.35
CA GLN A 49 23.33 -1.46 15.67
C GLN A 49 22.66 -0.30 16.41
N LYS A 50 23.21 0.90 16.33
CA LYS A 50 22.66 2.10 16.96
C LYS A 50 21.27 2.43 16.44
N ILE A 51 21.05 2.41 15.11
CA ILE A 51 19.74 2.61 14.49
C ILE A 51 18.77 1.51 14.93
N ALA A 52 19.20 0.24 14.89
CA ALA A 52 18.38 -0.90 15.28
C ALA A 52 17.91 -0.80 16.75
N ASP A 53 18.79 -0.36 17.65
CA ASP A 53 18.48 -0.19 19.07
C ASP A 53 17.49 0.97 19.28
N LEU A 54 17.64 2.08 18.56
CA LEU A 54 16.69 3.19 18.62
C LEU A 54 15.30 2.77 18.09
N VAL A 55 15.22 2.02 17.00
CA VAL A 55 13.97 1.47 16.48
C VAL A 55 13.32 0.52 17.49
N ARG A 56 14.10 -0.38 18.10
CA ARG A 56 13.59 -1.32 19.12
C ARG A 56 13.11 -0.65 20.41
N ARG A 57 13.72 0.47 20.82
CA ARG A 57 13.29 1.24 22.00
C ARG A 57 12.00 2.03 21.75
N ASN A 58 11.73 2.40 20.52
CA ASN A 58 10.56 3.18 20.12
C ASN A 58 9.50 2.31 19.43
N GLN A 59 9.14 1.17 20.04
CA GLN A 59 8.12 0.26 19.53
C GLN A 59 6.76 0.98 19.41
N PRO A 60 5.89 0.56 18.44
CA PRO A 60 4.55 1.08 18.35
C PRO A 60 3.73 0.87 19.64
N GLU A 61 2.92 1.85 20.01
CA GLU A 61 2.10 1.80 21.25
C GLU A 61 1.01 0.72 21.19
N ASP A 62 0.61 0.29 20.00
CA ASP A 62 -0.39 -0.74 19.79
C ASP A 62 0.11 -2.19 20.05
N GLY A 63 1.37 -2.34 20.47
CA GLY A 63 1.98 -3.63 20.74
C GLY A 63 2.41 -4.42 19.51
N SER A 64 2.36 -3.84 18.31
CA SER A 64 2.90 -4.47 17.10
C SER A 64 4.42 -4.59 17.19
N ASN A 65 4.96 -5.75 16.79
CA ASN A 65 6.39 -6.01 16.85
C ASN A 65 7.10 -5.52 15.57
N VAL A 66 8.23 -4.84 15.72
CA VAL A 66 9.08 -4.43 14.59
C VAL A 66 10.29 -5.36 14.49
N ALA A 67 10.35 -6.11 13.39
CA ALA A 67 11.51 -6.94 13.07
C ALA A 67 12.56 -6.11 12.34
N VAL A 68 13.74 -5.93 12.94
CA VAL A 68 14.83 -5.17 12.33
C VAL A 68 15.85 -6.12 11.74
N THR A 69 16.08 -5.98 10.42
CA THR A 69 17.15 -6.67 9.68
C THR A 69 18.30 -5.70 9.46
N ILE A 70 19.50 -6.09 9.87
CA ILE A 70 20.74 -5.35 9.64
C ILE A 70 21.44 -5.93 8.40
N CYS A 71 21.89 -5.06 7.49
CA CYS A 71 22.61 -5.39 6.28
C CYS A 71 23.81 -4.48 6.14
N CYS A 72 25.03 -5.01 6.26
CA CYS A 72 26.25 -4.24 6.04
C CYS A 72 26.82 -4.37 4.61
N ASP A 73 26.19 -5.21 3.79
CA ASP A 73 26.52 -5.38 2.37
C ASP A 73 25.25 -5.35 1.52
N PRO A 74 24.92 -4.23 0.88
CA PRO A 74 23.68 -4.10 0.09
C PRO A 74 23.65 -5.04 -1.11
N THR A 75 24.78 -5.56 -1.58
CA THR A 75 24.82 -6.49 -2.72
C THR A 75 24.24 -7.87 -2.38
N ALA A 76 24.10 -8.20 -1.10
CA ALA A 76 23.45 -9.43 -0.64
C ALA A 76 21.92 -9.37 -0.68
N LEU A 77 21.32 -8.18 -0.90
CA LEU A 77 19.87 -8.00 -0.92
C LEU A 77 19.29 -8.40 -2.28
N THR A 78 18.44 -9.41 -2.28
CA THR A 78 17.68 -9.81 -3.48
C THR A 78 16.38 -9.01 -3.61
N ASP A 79 15.82 -8.91 -4.83
CA ASP A 79 14.52 -8.25 -5.08
C ASP A 79 13.41 -8.80 -4.18
N LYS A 80 13.40 -10.12 -3.97
CA LYS A 80 12.43 -10.78 -3.09
C LYS A 80 12.62 -10.37 -1.63
N ALA A 81 13.83 -10.14 -1.17
CA ALA A 81 14.10 -9.68 0.19
C ALA A 81 13.68 -8.21 0.34
N LEU A 82 14.00 -7.36 -0.64
CA LEU A 82 13.61 -5.95 -0.66
C LEU A 82 12.10 -5.77 -0.57
N GLY A 83 11.33 -6.60 -1.29
CA GLY A 83 9.86 -6.57 -1.25
C GLY A 83 9.22 -6.95 0.09
N GLN A 84 10.02 -7.32 1.10
CA GLN A 84 9.50 -7.65 2.43
C GLN A 84 9.57 -6.50 3.43
N PHE A 85 10.33 -5.43 3.14
CA PHE A 85 10.55 -4.34 4.08
C PHE A 85 9.52 -3.22 3.92
N ASP A 86 8.97 -2.79 5.05
CA ASP A 86 8.03 -1.67 5.14
C ASP A 86 8.77 -0.33 5.29
N ILE A 87 9.91 -0.33 6.01
CA ILE A 87 10.77 0.84 6.25
C ILE A 87 12.21 0.44 5.95
N ALA A 88 13.00 1.34 5.33
CA ALA A 88 14.41 1.17 5.15
C ALA A 88 15.17 2.42 5.61
N PHE A 89 16.13 2.21 6.51
CA PHE A 89 17.13 3.18 6.92
C PHE A 89 18.40 2.90 6.12
N LEU A 90 18.83 3.86 5.31
CA LEU A 90 19.92 3.68 4.35
C LEU A 90 21.01 4.73 4.57
N ASP A 91 22.26 4.30 4.74
CA ASP A 91 23.36 5.23 4.51
C ASP A 91 23.56 5.45 3.01
N ILE A 92 24.07 6.61 2.64
CA ILE A 92 24.35 6.95 1.23
C ILE A 92 25.69 6.42 0.80
N ASP A 93 26.71 6.56 1.65
CA ASP A 93 28.09 6.20 1.32
C ASP A 93 28.46 4.86 1.97
N MET A 94 28.29 3.79 1.23
CA MET A 94 28.63 2.42 1.65
C MET A 94 29.71 1.82 0.75
N GLY A 95 30.73 2.61 0.44
CA GLY A 95 31.87 2.17 -0.36
C GLY A 95 31.55 1.94 -1.84
N ALA A 96 31.55 0.68 -2.28
CA ALA A 96 31.33 0.34 -3.68
C ALA A 96 29.87 0.47 -4.14
N TYR A 97 28.91 0.57 -3.23
CA TYR A 97 27.47 0.65 -3.53
C TYR A 97 26.84 1.79 -2.74
N SER A 98 26.09 2.65 -3.44
CA SER A 98 25.46 3.79 -2.81
C SER A 98 24.04 3.45 -2.31
N GLY A 99 23.66 3.98 -1.13
CA GLY A 99 22.28 3.89 -0.65
C GLY A 99 21.28 4.56 -1.58
N LEU A 100 21.69 5.55 -2.38
CA LEU A 100 20.85 6.14 -3.44
C LEU A 100 20.60 5.14 -4.58
N GLU A 101 21.58 4.32 -4.96
CA GLU A 101 21.40 3.26 -5.95
C GLU A 101 20.44 2.20 -5.43
N LEU A 102 20.58 1.80 -4.16
CA LEU A 102 19.65 0.87 -3.51
C LEU A 102 18.23 1.45 -3.47
N ALA A 103 18.08 2.72 -3.13
CA ALA A 103 16.79 3.41 -3.13
C ALA A 103 16.14 3.47 -4.52
N ARG A 104 16.93 3.79 -5.58
CA ARG A 104 16.46 3.74 -6.98
C ARG A 104 16.04 2.33 -7.36
N HIS A 105 16.78 1.32 -6.94
CA HIS A 105 16.44 -0.08 -7.20
C HIS A 105 15.12 -0.46 -6.52
N ILE A 106 14.93 -0.13 -5.24
CA ILE A 106 13.65 -0.32 -4.53
C ILE A 106 12.50 0.33 -5.30
N ARG A 107 12.65 1.57 -5.77
CA ARG A 107 11.61 2.27 -6.55
C ARG A 107 11.37 1.64 -7.93
N SER A 108 12.41 1.11 -8.59
CA SER A 108 12.27 0.41 -9.88
C SER A 108 11.44 -0.87 -9.77
N LEU A 109 11.41 -1.48 -8.59
CA LEU A 109 10.55 -2.64 -8.28
C LEU A 109 9.12 -2.25 -7.91
N ASN A 110 8.76 -0.96 -7.98
CA ASN A 110 7.47 -0.40 -7.53
C ASN A 110 7.15 -0.73 -6.07
N LEU A 111 8.15 -0.73 -5.20
CA LEU A 111 7.98 -0.96 -3.78
C LEU A 111 7.72 0.36 -3.05
N ASP A 112 6.68 0.38 -2.20
CA ASP A 112 6.30 1.56 -1.40
C ASP A 112 7.01 1.60 -0.03
N THR A 113 8.16 0.95 0.07
CA THR A 113 9.01 0.99 1.26
C THR A 113 9.28 2.44 1.67
N ILE A 114 9.03 2.80 2.92
CA ILE A 114 9.35 4.12 3.45
C ILE A 114 10.86 4.24 3.57
N LEU A 115 11.46 5.17 2.82
CA LEU A 115 12.91 5.38 2.77
C LEU A 115 13.32 6.52 3.71
N ILE A 116 14.23 6.26 4.63
CA ILE A 116 14.84 7.26 5.51
C ILE A 116 16.36 7.16 5.32
N PHE A 117 16.96 8.21 4.74
CA PHE A 117 18.41 8.28 4.66
C PHE A 117 19.00 8.70 6.00
N VAL A 118 20.06 8.00 6.43
CA VAL A 118 20.83 8.30 7.65
C VAL A 118 22.29 8.37 7.27
N THR A 119 22.84 9.59 7.08
CA THR A 119 24.15 9.79 6.48
C THR A 119 24.91 10.96 7.09
N ASN A 120 26.20 11.06 6.82
CA ASN A 120 27.00 12.24 7.17
C ASN A 120 26.99 13.33 6.07
N TYR A 121 26.41 13.09 4.90
CA TYR A 121 26.54 13.92 3.71
C TYR A 121 25.27 14.72 3.42
N VAL A 122 25.29 16.03 3.63
CA VAL A 122 24.14 16.93 3.38
C VAL A 122 23.88 17.13 1.89
N GLN A 123 24.93 17.10 1.07
CA GLN A 123 24.87 17.43 -0.36
C GLN A 123 23.95 16.53 -1.20
N TYR A 124 23.68 15.32 -0.76
CA TYR A 124 22.82 14.35 -1.46
C TYR A 124 21.32 14.49 -1.13
N SER A 125 20.94 15.49 -0.34
CA SER A 125 19.54 15.69 0.04
C SER A 125 18.61 15.93 -1.15
N LEU A 126 19.10 16.55 -2.24
CA LEU A 126 18.34 16.78 -3.46
C LEU A 126 18.04 15.47 -4.21
N GLU A 127 19.01 14.56 -4.29
CA GLU A 127 18.84 13.26 -4.93
C GLU A 127 17.87 12.36 -4.14
N GLY A 128 17.75 12.58 -2.83
CA GLY A 128 16.72 11.96 -1.99
C GLY A 128 15.29 12.24 -2.47
N TYR A 129 15.03 13.42 -3.06
CA TYR A 129 13.74 13.75 -3.65
C TYR A 129 13.41 12.89 -4.88
N GLU A 130 14.39 12.55 -5.70
CA GLU A 130 14.19 11.72 -6.91
C GLU A 130 13.67 10.33 -6.56
N VAL A 131 14.11 9.78 -5.42
CA VAL A 131 13.68 8.46 -4.92
C VAL A 131 12.52 8.55 -3.94
N GLN A 132 11.90 9.73 -3.81
CA GLN A 132 10.78 9.97 -2.89
C GLN A 132 11.12 9.52 -1.46
N ALA A 133 12.29 9.95 -0.96
CA ALA A 133 12.68 9.69 0.41
C ALA A 133 11.70 10.37 1.38
N PHE A 134 11.25 9.62 2.37
CA PHE A 134 10.34 10.14 3.40
C PHE A 134 11.05 11.15 4.29
N ARG A 135 12.30 10.86 4.68
CA ARG A 135 13.14 11.77 5.49
C ARG A 135 14.62 11.59 5.14
N TYR A 136 15.35 12.65 5.44
CA TYR A 136 16.79 12.72 5.37
C TYR A 136 17.33 13.13 6.75
N LEU A 137 18.24 12.34 7.32
CA LEU A 137 18.72 12.49 8.68
C LEU A 137 20.25 12.46 8.71
N LEU A 138 20.86 13.42 9.37
CA LEU A 138 22.29 13.38 9.61
C LEU A 138 22.64 12.42 10.75
N LYS A 139 23.71 11.63 10.60
CA LYS A 139 24.21 10.71 11.64
C LYS A 139 24.49 11.43 12.96
N SER A 140 24.89 12.71 12.91
CA SER A 140 25.09 13.56 14.10
C SER A 140 23.80 13.89 14.87
N GLU A 141 22.64 13.83 14.22
CA GLU A 141 21.33 14.16 14.79
C GLU A 141 20.49 12.90 15.07
N LEU A 142 21.11 11.72 14.94
CA LEU A 142 20.41 10.42 14.96
C LEU A 142 19.56 10.25 16.23
N GLU A 143 20.15 10.45 17.40
CA GLU A 143 19.48 10.19 18.68
C GLU A 143 18.32 11.16 18.95
N GLU A 144 18.46 12.40 18.52
CA GLU A 144 17.46 13.46 18.71
C GLU A 144 16.27 13.29 17.77
N LYS A 145 16.52 13.05 16.48
CA LYS A 145 15.49 13.17 15.44
C LYS A 145 14.90 11.82 14.98
N LEU A 146 15.67 10.71 15.06
CA LEU A 146 15.20 9.42 14.56
C LEU A 146 13.91 8.97 15.23
N PRO A 147 13.72 9.08 16.57
CA PRO A 147 12.47 8.66 17.19
C PRO A 147 11.24 9.33 16.59
N GLY A 148 11.30 10.67 16.38
CA GLY A 148 10.21 11.43 15.80
C GLY A 148 9.97 11.12 14.31
N TYR A 149 11.02 10.84 13.53
CA TYR A 149 10.89 10.46 12.12
C TYR A 149 10.35 9.03 11.97
N TYR A 150 10.78 8.14 12.85
CA TYR A 150 10.29 6.76 12.90
C TYR A 150 8.80 6.70 13.27
N GLN A 151 8.38 7.47 14.27
CA GLN A 151 6.96 7.56 14.65
C GLN A 151 6.10 8.04 13.47
N LYS A 152 6.54 9.09 12.76
CA LYS A 152 5.84 9.57 11.54
C LYS A 152 5.82 8.52 10.42
N ALA A 153 6.89 7.71 10.30
CA ALA A 153 6.90 6.61 9.35
C ALA A 153 5.87 5.52 9.71
N LEU A 154 5.70 5.23 10.99
CA LEU A 154 4.66 4.31 11.47
C LEU A 154 3.25 4.84 11.19
N GLU A 155 3.01 6.13 11.42
CA GLU A 155 1.75 6.80 11.05
C GLU A 155 1.47 6.72 9.55
N GLU A 156 2.47 6.95 8.70
CA GLU A 156 2.35 6.83 7.23
C GLU A 156 2.03 5.40 6.81
N LEU A 157 2.65 4.38 7.44
CA LEU A 157 2.31 2.97 7.20
C LEU A 157 0.87 2.65 7.61
N GLN A 158 0.38 3.22 8.71
CA GLN A 158 -1.02 3.07 9.11
C GLN A 158 -1.95 3.73 8.09
N HIS A 159 -1.65 4.96 7.66
CA HIS A 159 -2.45 5.67 6.66
C HIS A 159 -2.46 4.95 5.32
N SER A 160 -1.32 4.44 4.84
CA SER A 160 -1.28 3.67 3.60
C SER A 160 -1.97 2.31 3.70
N ALA A 161 -2.06 1.72 4.89
CA ALA A 161 -2.86 0.51 5.12
C ALA A 161 -4.37 0.77 4.99
N ASP A 162 -4.81 2.01 5.22
CA ASP A 162 -6.20 2.44 5.15
C ASP A 162 -6.60 3.01 3.78
N GLU A 163 -5.67 3.08 2.83
CA GLU A 163 -5.89 3.66 1.50
C GLU A 163 -5.72 2.62 0.39
N MET A 164 -6.53 2.78 -0.65
CA MET A 164 -6.37 2.08 -1.92
C MET A 164 -5.74 3.01 -2.93
N THR A 165 -4.68 2.56 -3.58
CA THR A 165 -4.05 3.27 -4.70
C THR A 165 -4.39 2.55 -6.01
N PHE A 166 -4.81 3.29 -7.02
CA PHE A 166 -5.08 2.75 -8.35
C PHE A 166 -4.80 3.78 -9.44
N ASN A 167 -4.48 3.32 -10.64
CA ASN A 167 -4.29 4.18 -11.81
C ASN A 167 -5.62 4.39 -12.52
N ALA A 168 -6.07 5.65 -12.59
CA ALA A 168 -7.24 6.05 -13.37
C ALA A 168 -6.86 7.17 -14.35
N ASN A 169 -7.14 6.98 -15.63
CA ASN A 169 -6.89 7.97 -16.69
C ASN A 169 -5.42 8.45 -16.78
N GLY A 170 -4.46 7.60 -16.40
CA GLY A 170 -3.03 7.95 -16.40
C GLY A 170 -2.54 8.68 -15.15
N GLU A 171 -3.41 8.91 -14.19
CA GLU A 171 -3.07 9.49 -12.89
C GLU A 171 -3.20 8.45 -11.77
N GLN A 172 -2.30 8.53 -10.79
CA GLN A 172 -2.38 7.71 -9.60
C GLN A 172 -3.31 8.37 -8.59
N LEU A 173 -4.42 7.71 -8.27
CA LEU A 173 -5.39 8.16 -7.29
C LEU A 173 -5.26 7.36 -6.00
N ARG A 174 -5.34 8.04 -4.86
CA ARG A 174 -5.42 7.43 -3.52
C ARG A 174 -6.80 7.68 -2.95
N ILE A 175 -7.41 6.65 -2.38
CA ILE A 175 -8.73 6.73 -1.75
C ILE A 175 -8.70 5.91 -0.46
N LYS A 176 -9.15 6.50 0.64
CA LYS A 176 -9.29 5.79 1.91
C LYS A 176 -10.37 4.72 1.79
N TYR A 177 -10.11 3.54 2.36
CA TYR A 177 -11.10 2.46 2.37
C TYR A 177 -12.43 2.90 2.99
N GLN A 178 -12.38 3.71 4.06
CA GLN A 178 -13.57 4.26 4.70
C GLN A 178 -14.44 5.13 3.81
N ASP A 179 -13.88 5.73 2.74
CA ASP A 179 -14.62 6.58 1.80
C ASP A 179 -15.28 5.77 0.69
N ILE A 180 -14.92 4.49 0.54
CA ILE A 180 -15.44 3.61 -0.50
C ILE A 180 -16.70 2.92 0.02
N LEU A 181 -17.82 3.12 -0.68
CA LEU A 181 -19.08 2.44 -0.42
C LEU A 181 -19.09 1.03 -0.98
N TYR A 182 -18.81 0.92 -2.28
CA TYR A 182 -18.79 -0.35 -2.99
C TYR A 182 -18.03 -0.26 -4.32
N MET A 183 -17.75 -1.41 -4.90
CA MET A 183 -17.19 -1.56 -6.24
C MET A 183 -18.11 -2.43 -7.10
N GLU A 184 -18.28 -2.03 -8.36
CA GLU A 184 -19.01 -2.78 -9.38
C GLU A 184 -18.05 -3.28 -10.46
N SER A 185 -18.14 -4.57 -10.81
CA SER A 185 -17.39 -5.14 -11.93
C SER A 185 -18.27 -5.28 -13.16
N ARG A 186 -17.85 -4.70 -14.29
CA ARG A 186 -18.42 -4.93 -15.61
C ARG A 186 -17.31 -5.23 -16.63
N GLN A 187 -17.31 -6.44 -17.21
CA GLN A 187 -16.34 -6.83 -18.25
C GLN A 187 -14.87 -6.59 -17.85
N ARG A 188 -14.47 -6.97 -16.62
CA ARG A 188 -13.15 -6.73 -16.02
C ARG A 188 -12.80 -5.26 -15.75
N VAL A 189 -13.73 -4.36 -15.90
CA VAL A 189 -13.61 -2.99 -15.44
C VAL A 189 -14.24 -2.90 -14.06
N MET A 190 -13.44 -2.55 -13.07
CA MET A 190 -13.90 -2.25 -11.71
C MET A 190 -14.23 -0.76 -11.62
N ARG A 191 -15.44 -0.44 -11.25
CA ARG A 191 -15.90 0.93 -10.96
C ARG A 191 -15.98 1.15 -9.48
N LEU A 192 -15.51 2.30 -9.02
CA LEU A 192 -15.43 2.69 -7.63
C LEU A 192 -16.52 3.71 -7.30
N PHE A 193 -17.27 3.47 -6.23
CA PHE A 193 -18.32 4.35 -5.73
C PHE A 193 -17.99 4.77 -4.29
N THR A 194 -18.01 6.08 -4.03
CA THR A 194 -17.56 6.68 -2.78
C THR A 194 -18.65 7.52 -2.13
N LEU A 195 -18.47 7.86 -0.84
CA LEU A 195 -19.38 8.73 -0.09
C LEU A 195 -19.55 10.12 -0.71
N THR A 196 -18.50 10.65 -1.34
CA THR A 196 -18.47 12.02 -1.89
C THR A 196 -18.93 12.10 -3.33
N ASP A 197 -18.97 10.98 -4.05
CA ASP A 197 -19.36 10.94 -5.45
C ASP A 197 -20.14 9.66 -5.76
N THR A 198 -21.45 9.82 -5.90
CA THR A 198 -22.38 8.75 -6.29
C THR A 198 -22.24 8.37 -7.78
N ARG A 199 -21.54 9.18 -8.59
CA ARG A 199 -21.05 8.81 -9.90
C ARG A 199 -19.68 8.16 -9.72
N SER A 200 -19.42 7.06 -10.43
CA SER A 200 -18.14 6.36 -10.35
C SER A 200 -16.94 7.33 -10.38
N ARG A 201 -16.19 7.43 -9.29
CA ARG A 201 -15.04 8.33 -9.16
C ARG A 201 -13.85 7.89 -10.03
N GLY A 202 -13.87 6.65 -10.49
CA GLY A 202 -12.83 6.11 -11.35
C GLY A 202 -13.11 4.66 -11.72
N TYR A 203 -12.33 4.15 -12.63
CA TYR A 203 -12.36 2.75 -13.01
C TYR A 203 -10.94 2.23 -13.20
N PHE A 204 -10.75 0.95 -12.98
CA PHE A 204 -9.49 0.26 -13.18
C PHE A 204 -9.74 -1.17 -13.69
N TYR A 205 -8.72 -1.77 -14.26
CA TYR A 205 -8.82 -3.13 -14.78
C TYR A 205 -8.37 -4.15 -13.74
N ALA A 206 -9.29 -4.95 -13.24
CA ALA A 206 -9.00 -6.08 -12.35
C ALA A 206 -10.06 -7.15 -12.44
N SER A 207 -9.72 -8.37 -12.00
CA SER A 207 -10.72 -9.40 -11.77
C SER A 207 -11.43 -9.15 -10.43
N MET A 208 -12.73 -9.46 -10.36
CA MET A 208 -13.48 -9.41 -9.10
C MET A 208 -12.87 -10.33 -8.04
N GLU A 209 -12.34 -11.47 -8.47
CA GLU A 209 -11.77 -12.46 -7.56
C GLU A 209 -10.47 -11.98 -6.90
N ASP A 210 -9.58 -11.37 -7.69
CA ASP A 210 -8.33 -10.80 -7.16
C ASP A 210 -8.63 -9.60 -6.25
N THR A 211 -9.56 -8.73 -6.66
CA THR A 211 -10.01 -7.59 -5.86
C THR A 211 -10.64 -8.04 -4.54
N GLU A 212 -11.49 -9.08 -4.56
CA GLU A 212 -12.06 -9.66 -3.33
C GLU A 212 -10.97 -10.19 -2.39
N LYS A 213 -10.01 -10.97 -2.91
CA LYS A 213 -8.90 -11.50 -2.09
C LYS A 213 -8.09 -10.40 -1.42
N GLN A 214 -7.82 -9.32 -2.15
CA GLN A 214 -7.01 -8.21 -1.66
C GLN A 214 -7.75 -7.32 -0.66
N LEU A 215 -9.06 -7.09 -0.86
CA LEU A 215 -9.84 -6.15 -0.05
C LEU A 215 -10.68 -6.83 1.06
N ALA A 216 -10.81 -8.16 1.05
CA ALA A 216 -11.52 -8.86 2.12
C ALA A 216 -10.93 -8.56 3.51
N PRO A 217 -9.59 -8.49 3.69
CA PRO A 217 -9.01 -8.08 4.96
C PRO A 217 -9.34 -6.63 5.34
N ALA A 218 -9.46 -5.71 4.38
CA ALA A 218 -9.86 -4.31 4.61
C ALA A 218 -11.38 -4.13 4.83
N GLY A 219 -12.11 -5.23 5.12
CA GLY A 219 -13.52 -5.14 5.45
C GLY A 219 -14.48 -5.13 4.24
N PHE A 220 -14.02 -5.54 3.06
CA PHE A 220 -14.91 -5.66 1.89
C PHE A 220 -15.49 -7.06 1.76
N LEU A 221 -16.76 -7.12 1.37
CA LEU A 221 -17.55 -8.35 1.25
C LEU A 221 -18.19 -8.45 -0.14
N ARG A 222 -17.91 -9.52 -0.84
CA ARG A 222 -18.60 -9.81 -2.10
C ARG A 222 -20.01 -10.28 -1.83
N VAL A 223 -20.99 -9.46 -2.19
CA VAL A 223 -22.43 -9.72 -1.96
C VAL A 223 -23.09 -10.35 -3.19
N GLN A 224 -22.51 -10.15 -4.39
CA GLN A 224 -22.98 -10.69 -5.65
C GLN A 224 -21.81 -10.81 -6.64
N ARG A 225 -21.98 -11.58 -7.73
CA ARG A 225 -20.90 -11.80 -8.73
C ARG A 225 -20.20 -10.51 -9.21
N SER A 226 -20.93 -9.39 -9.22
CA SER A 226 -20.46 -8.10 -9.74
C SER A 226 -20.32 -7.01 -8.68
N TYR A 227 -20.62 -7.29 -7.40
CA TYR A 227 -20.60 -6.29 -6.34
C TYR A 227 -19.75 -6.70 -5.15
N LEU A 228 -18.80 -5.83 -4.81
CA LEU A 228 -17.95 -5.89 -3.62
C LEU A 228 -18.29 -4.68 -2.75
N VAL A 229 -18.77 -4.88 -1.53
CA VAL A 229 -19.33 -3.85 -0.64
C VAL A 229 -18.43 -3.68 0.57
N ASN A 230 -18.18 -2.45 0.98
CA ASN A 230 -17.54 -2.16 2.25
C ASN A 230 -18.50 -2.43 3.41
N MET A 231 -18.16 -3.35 4.29
CA MET A 231 -19.01 -3.77 5.40
C MET A 231 -19.30 -2.66 6.41
N ALA A 232 -18.41 -1.66 6.53
CA ALA A 232 -18.60 -0.49 7.39
C ALA A 232 -19.79 0.38 6.95
N HIS A 233 -20.15 0.33 5.67
CA HIS A 233 -21.25 1.09 5.09
C HIS A 233 -22.54 0.27 4.93
N ILE A 234 -22.61 -0.95 5.44
CA ILE A 234 -23.85 -1.73 5.42
C ILE A 234 -24.79 -1.25 6.52
N GLN A 235 -25.87 -0.59 6.12
CA GLN A 235 -26.97 -0.23 7.01
C GLN A 235 -27.88 -1.43 7.29
N LYS A 236 -28.22 -2.21 6.24
CA LYS A 236 -29.10 -3.39 6.36
C LYS A 236 -28.74 -4.45 5.34
N LEU A 237 -28.62 -5.70 5.80
CA LEU A 237 -28.39 -6.86 4.94
C LEU A 237 -29.64 -7.76 4.95
N ASN A 238 -30.33 -7.83 3.82
CA ASN A 238 -31.48 -8.69 3.58
C ASN A 238 -31.11 -9.88 2.67
N TYR A 239 -32.04 -10.82 2.51
CA TYR A 239 -31.86 -12.02 1.71
C TYR A 239 -31.62 -11.73 0.21
N ASP A 240 -32.26 -10.69 -0.30
CA ASP A 240 -32.26 -10.30 -1.73
C ASP A 240 -31.44 -9.05 -2.03
N LYS A 241 -31.23 -8.18 -1.01
CA LYS A 241 -30.51 -6.92 -1.18
C LYS A 241 -29.75 -6.49 0.06
N VAL A 242 -28.71 -5.70 -0.14
CA VAL A 242 -28.02 -4.92 0.88
C VAL A 242 -28.34 -3.44 0.68
N ILE A 243 -28.59 -2.73 1.79
CA ILE A 243 -28.83 -1.28 1.81
C ILE A 243 -27.62 -0.63 2.47
N LEU A 244 -27.01 0.33 1.79
CA LEU A 244 -25.87 1.07 2.29
C LEU A 244 -26.28 2.34 3.04
N THR A 245 -25.33 2.96 3.74
CA THR A 245 -25.54 4.16 4.56
C THR A 245 -26.00 5.38 3.78
N ASP A 246 -25.69 5.45 2.48
CA ASP A 246 -26.16 6.48 1.56
C ASP A 246 -27.54 6.18 0.94
N GLY A 247 -28.16 5.05 1.30
CA GLY A 247 -29.42 4.58 0.75
C GLY A 247 -29.31 3.74 -0.52
N THR A 248 -28.10 3.54 -1.06
CA THR A 248 -27.90 2.66 -2.23
C THR A 248 -28.34 1.24 -1.94
N GLU A 249 -29.15 0.67 -2.82
CA GLU A 249 -29.58 -0.73 -2.75
C GLU A 249 -28.86 -1.58 -3.79
N LEU A 250 -28.18 -2.63 -3.36
CA LEU A 250 -27.46 -3.55 -4.23
C LEU A 250 -27.99 -4.98 -4.07
N PRO A 251 -28.08 -5.77 -5.16
CA PRO A 251 -28.58 -7.13 -5.09
C PRO A 251 -27.61 -8.06 -4.35
N VAL A 252 -28.17 -8.99 -3.57
CA VAL A 252 -27.42 -10.04 -2.86
C VAL A 252 -27.66 -11.37 -3.53
N SER A 253 -26.63 -12.20 -3.64
CA SER A 253 -26.74 -13.56 -4.13
C SER A 253 -27.49 -14.43 -3.12
N GLN A 254 -28.75 -14.77 -3.42
CA GLN A 254 -29.60 -15.62 -2.56
C GLN A 254 -28.93 -16.98 -2.29
N LYS A 255 -28.29 -17.55 -3.31
CA LYS A 255 -27.55 -18.81 -3.20
C LYS A 255 -26.40 -18.77 -2.18
N MET A 256 -25.78 -17.61 -2.01
CA MET A 256 -24.64 -17.41 -1.12
C MET A 256 -25.00 -16.64 0.16
N TYR A 257 -26.27 -16.29 0.36
CA TYR A 257 -26.69 -15.41 1.46
C TYR A 257 -26.24 -15.89 2.84
N ALA A 258 -26.35 -17.19 3.14
CA ALA A 258 -25.94 -17.73 4.44
C ALA A 258 -24.44 -17.47 4.71
N SER A 259 -23.57 -17.67 3.71
CA SER A 259 -22.14 -17.39 3.80
C SER A 259 -21.85 -15.90 3.93
N ILE A 260 -22.53 -15.06 3.12
CA ILE A 260 -22.40 -13.61 3.16
C ILE A 260 -22.79 -13.07 4.55
N LYS A 261 -23.94 -13.50 5.08
CA LYS A 261 -24.42 -13.11 6.41
C LYS A 261 -23.44 -13.56 7.51
N ALA A 262 -22.91 -14.77 7.44
CA ALA A 262 -21.96 -15.27 8.42
C ALA A 262 -20.64 -14.45 8.42
N LYS A 263 -20.12 -14.12 7.23
CA LYS A 263 -18.93 -13.25 7.10
C LYS A 263 -19.19 -11.85 7.68
N TYR A 264 -20.33 -11.23 7.34
CA TYR A 264 -20.70 -9.91 7.84
C TYR A 264 -20.86 -9.89 9.37
N LEU A 265 -21.57 -10.86 9.95
CA LEU A 265 -21.76 -10.92 11.41
C LEU A 265 -20.44 -11.16 12.15
N ARG A 266 -19.54 -11.99 11.59
CA ARG A 266 -18.21 -12.22 12.17
C ARG A 266 -17.36 -10.94 12.15
N TRP A 267 -17.43 -10.17 11.07
CA TRP A 267 -16.73 -8.89 10.96
C TRP A 267 -17.32 -7.88 11.97
N ARG A 268 -18.64 -7.71 12.02
CA ARG A 268 -19.32 -6.78 12.94
C ARG A 268 -19.05 -7.05 14.42
N ASN A 269 -18.87 -8.31 14.80
CA ASN A 269 -18.57 -8.68 16.19
C ASN A 269 -17.11 -8.42 16.59
N ARG A 270 -16.25 -8.01 15.65
CA ARG A 270 -14.84 -7.66 15.92
C ARG A 270 -14.63 -6.15 16.03
N GLN A 271 -15.62 -5.34 15.64
CA GLN A 271 -15.63 -3.88 15.81
C GLN A 271 -16.19 -3.53 17.19
#